data_516515361f9b5c9e704ed9ed9169ad8b
#
_entry.id   516515361f9b5c9e704ed9ed9169ad8b
#
_cell.length_a   1.000
_cell.length_b   1.000
_cell.length_c   1.000
_cell.angle_alpha   90.00
_cell.angle_beta   90.00
_cell.angle_gamma   90.00
#
_symmetry.space_group_name_H-M   'P 1'
#
loop_
_entity.id
_entity.type
_entity.pdbx_description
1 polymer ?
#
loop_
_entity_poly.entity_id
_entity_poly.type
_entity_poly.pdbx_seq_one_letter_code
_entity_poly.pdbx_strand_id
1 'polypeptide(L)'
;MSTLLRQHAEQQFAEELHELKKNETNPIPENWEMSPQSVVTYLMGGTLKNGFEVSPKYIGNRRLMEIAVATLVTDRALLLYGLPGTAKSWVSEHMAAAISGDSTLIVQGTAGTGEDYARLLAEGPSEGALVQTPVMKAMQEGKIGRIEELTRIGSDVQDTLITILSEKTLPIPELNKEVQAIRGFNIIATANNRDK
;
A
#
# COMPACT_ATOMS: atom_id res chain seq x y z
N MET A 1 -18.46 4.92 -24.78
CA MET A 1 -17.77 4.42 -23.58
C MET A 1 -17.91 5.46 -22.48
N SER A 2 -18.35 5.09 -21.29
CA SER A 2 -18.43 6.03 -20.16
C SER A 2 -17.02 6.35 -19.65
N THR A 3 -16.75 7.64 -19.44
CA THR A 3 -15.46 8.11 -18.90
C THR A 3 -15.48 8.00 -17.37
N LEU A 4 -14.44 7.45 -16.75
CA LEU A 4 -14.32 7.38 -15.31
C LEU A 4 -14.13 8.79 -14.73
N LEU A 5 -14.83 9.10 -13.63
CA LEU A 5 -14.66 10.37 -12.92
C LEU A 5 -13.26 10.50 -12.31
N ARG A 6 -12.69 9.38 -11.86
CA ARG A 6 -11.33 9.30 -11.31
C ARG A 6 -10.71 7.96 -11.70
N GLN A 7 -9.49 8.01 -12.18
CA GLN A 7 -8.65 6.84 -12.41
C GLN A 7 -7.76 6.58 -11.20
N HIS A 8 -7.41 5.32 -10.95
CA HIS A 8 -6.34 4.99 -10.00
C HIS A 8 -4.98 5.48 -10.51
N ALA A 9 -4.04 5.67 -9.60
CA ALA A 9 -2.72 6.21 -9.93
C ALA A 9 -2.02 5.43 -11.04
N GLU A 10 -2.05 4.10 -11.01
CA GLU A 10 -1.44 3.23 -12.01
C GLU A 10 -2.07 3.33 -13.41
N GLN A 11 -3.30 3.80 -13.49
CA GLN A 11 -3.98 4.07 -14.75
C GLN A 11 -3.70 5.50 -15.23
N GLN A 12 -3.82 6.47 -14.33
CA GLN A 12 -3.62 7.89 -14.64
C GLN A 12 -2.18 8.18 -15.09
N PHE A 13 -1.20 7.54 -14.46
CA PHE A 13 0.24 7.73 -14.72
C PHE A 13 0.89 6.50 -15.38
N ALA A 14 0.10 5.73 -16.14
CA ALA A 14 0.57 4.51 -16.79
C ALA A 14 1.79 4.73 -17.69
N GLU A 15 1.85 5.84 -18.42
CA GLU A 15 2.98 6.18 -19.30
C GLU A 15 4.25 6.44 -18.47
N GLU A 16 4.17 7.24 -17.42
CA GLU A 16 5.32 7.50 -16.54
C GLU A 16 5.85 6.22 -15.89
N LEU A 17 4.95 5.37 -15.38
CA LEU A 17 5.30 4.08 -14.79
C LEU A 17 5.96 3.14 -15.82
N HIS A 18 5.46 3.13 -17.04
CA HIS A 18 6.05 2.36 -18.14
C HIS A 18 7.46 2.85 -18.47
N GLU A 19 7.66 4.16 -18.63
CA GLU A 19 8.96 4.75 -18.95
C GLU A 19 9.99 4.54 -17.82
N LEU A 20 9.56 4.61 -16.55
CA LEU A 20 10.43 4.29 -15.41
C LEU A 20 10.91 2.83 -15.46
N LYS A 21 10.03 1.87 -15.73
CA LYS A 21 10.41 0.45 -15.87
C LYS A 21 11.34 0.24 -17.05
N LYS A 22 11.08 0.87 -18.18
CA LYS A 22 11.91 0.78 -19.38
C LYS A 22 13.33 1.33 -19.18
N ASN A 23 13.47 2.37 -18.36
CA ASN A 23 14.75 3.01 -18.05
C ASN A 23 15.40 2.45 -16.76
N GLU A 24 14.88 1.37 -16.19
CA GLU A 24 15.36 0.79 -14.94
C GLU A 24 16.78 0.22 -15.10
N THR A 25 17.67 0.61 -14.19
CA THR A 25 19.07 0.16 -14.16
C THR A 25 19.52 -0.32 -12.79
N ASN A 26 18.67 -0.19 -11.76
CA ASN A 26 18.97 -0.57 -10.40
C ASN A 26 18.30 -1.91 -10.03
N PRO A 27 18.78 -2.61 -9.03
CA PRO A 27 18.14 -3.83 -8.55
C PRO A 27 16.70 -3.60 -8.12
N ILE A 28 15.81 -4.49 -8.55
CA ILE A 28 14.38 -4.46 -8.21
C ILE A 28 14.15 -5.47 -7.09
N PRO A 29 13.58 -5.06 -5.92
CA PRO A 29 13.17 -6.00 -4.89
C PRO A 29 12.14 -7.01 -5.42
N GLU A 30 12.13 -8.20 -4.84
CA GLU A 30 11.21 -9.26 -5.25
C GLU A 30 9.75 -8.79 -5.17
N ASN A 31 8.99 -9.04 -6.24
CA ASN A 31 7.60 -8.60 -6.44
C ASN A 31 7.35 -7.08 -6.48
N TRP A 32 8.40 -6.26 -6.51
CA TRP A 32 8.25 -4.87 -6.86
C TRP A 32 8.23 -4.67 -8.37
N GLU A 33 7.56 -3.63 -8.83
CA GLU A 33 7.50 -3.26 -10.26
C GLU A 33 8.76 -2.52 -10.74
N MET A 34 9.47 -1.86 -9.83
CA MET A 34 10.67 -1.06 -10.11
C MET A 34 11.56 -0.95 -8.87
N SER A 35 12.77 -0.42 -9.06
CA SER A 35 13.69 -0.19 -7.94
C SER A 35 13.20 0.88 -6.98
N PRO A 36 13.70 0.89 -5.73
CA PRO A 36 13.44 1.97 -4.78
C PRO A 36 13.79 3.35 -5.32
N GLN A 37 14.88 3.45 -6.07
CA GLN A 37 15.30 4.71 -6.72
C GLN A 37 14.28 5.19 -7.74
N SER A 38 13.74 4.30 -8.56
CA SER A 38 12.70 4.63 -9.54
C SER A 38 11.39 4.99 -8.86
N VAL A 39 11.02 4.35 -7.74
CA VAL A 39 9.86 4.74 -6.94
C VAL A 39 10.01 6.17 -6.41
N VAL A 40 11.19 6.53 -5.88
CA VAL A 40 11.47 7.91 -5.43
C VAL A 40 11.36 8.89 -6.60
N THR A 41 11.90 8.56 -7.77
CA THR A 41 11.79 9.39 -8.98
C THR A 41 10.33 9.57 -9.39
N TYR A 42 9.53 8.51 -9.36
CA TYR A 42 8.09 8.61 -9.63
C TYR A 42 7.38 9.59 -8.68
N LEU A 43 7.72 9.54 -7.38
CA LEU A 43 7.10 10.40 -6.38
C LEU A 43 7.57 11.86 -6.47
N MET A 44 8.86 12.08 -6.67
CA MET A 44 9.49 13.40 -6.61
C MET A 44 9.60 14.10 -7.97
N GLY A 45 9.38 13.36 -9.06
CA GLY A 45 9.61 13.86 -10.41
C GLY A 45 11.08 13.87 -10.80
N GLY A 46 11.32 14.13 -12.06
CA GLY A 46 12.65 14.25 -12.65
C GLY A 46 12.69 13.87 -14.12
N THR A 47 13.87 14.03 -14.72
CA THR A 47 14.13 13.71 -16.12
C THR A 47 14.86 12.37 -16.22
N LEU A 48 14.33 11.42 -16.97
CA LEU A 48 14.96 10.14 -17.24
C LEU A 48 16.09 10.26 -18.25
N LYS A 49 16.94 9.24 -18.35
CA LYS A 49 18.10 9.23 -19.27
C LYS A 49 17.71 9.43 -20.74
N ASN A 50 16.53 8.99 -21.12
CA ASN A 50 15.97 9.17 -22.49
C ASN A 50 15.28 10.53 -22.70
N GLY A 51 15.32 11.44 -21.72
CA GLY A 51 14.70 12.76 -21.80
C GLY A 51 13.23 12.81 -21.40
N PHE A 52 12.63 11.67 -21.02
CA PHE A 52 11.24 11.65 -20.55
C PHE A 52 11.11 12.37 -19.21
N GLU A 53 10.12 13.24 -19.10
CA GLU A 53 9.83 14.00 -17.88
C GLU A 53 8.80 13.27 -17.02
N VAL A 54 9.19 12.97 -15.77
CA VAL A 54 8.29 12.42 -14.75
C VAL A 54 7.78 13.56 -13.87
N SER A 55 6.47 13.71 -13.78
CA SER A 55 5.85 14.77 -12.98
C SER A 55 5.94 14.46 -11.47
N PRO A 56 6.15 15.47 -10.60
CA PRO A 56 6.14 15.23 -9.16
C PRO A 56 4.73 14.93 -8.66
N LYS A 57 4.59 13.90 -7.81
CA LYS A 57 3.35 13.55 -7.09
C LYS A 57 3.39 14.08 -5.65
N TYR A 58 4.57 14.39 -5.16
CA TYR A 58 4.79 14.95 -3.84
C TYR A 58 5.73 16.15 -3.93
N ILE A 59 5.33 17.25 -3.32
CA ILE A 59 6.14 18.47 -3.20
C ILE A 59 6.58 18.60 -1.75
N GLY A 60 7.86 18.41 -1.48
CA GLY A 60 8.39 18.46 -0.14
C GLY A 60 9.81 17.89 -0.04
N ASN A 61 10.15 17.41 1.13
CA ASN A 61 11.49 16.93 1.42
C ASN A 61 11.76 15.57 0.75
N ARG A 62 12.68 15.56 -0.21
CA ARG A 62 13.12 14.34 -0.91
C ARG A 62 13.64 13.27 0.05
N ARG A 63 14.41 13.67 1.06
CA ARG A 63 14.96 12.73 2.05
C ARG A 63 13.88 11.96 2.79
N LEU A 64 12.75 12.61 3.06
CA LEU A 64 11.62 11.95 3.70
C LEU A 64 11.04 10.83 2.81
N MET A 65 10.92 11.07 1.51
CA MET A 65 10.46 10.05 0.55
C MET A 65 11.47 8.91 0.39
N GLU A 66 12.76 9.21 0.37
CA GLU A 66 13.82 8.20 0.34
C GLU A 66 13.76 7.29 1.57
N ILE A 67 13.57 7.86 2.77
CA ILE A 67 13.42 7.09 4.02
C ILE A 67 12.14 6.24 3.99
N ALA A 68 11.03 6.80 3.54
CA ALA A 68 9.76 6.08 3.43
C ALA A 68 9.86 4.87 2.50
N VAL A 69 10.42 5.05 1.31
CA VAL A 69 10.61 3.96 0.34
C VAL A 69 11.61 2.93 0.87
N ALA A 70 12.72 3.38 1.48
CA ALA A 70 13.70 2.49 2.11
C ALA A 70 13.07 1.65 3.24
N THR A 71 12.16 2.21 4.01
CA THR A 71 11.40 1.47 5.04
C THR A 71 10.61 0.31 4.42
N LEU A 72 9.96 0.53 3.28
CA LEU A 72 9.16 -0.49 2.60
C LEU A 72 10.00 -1.59 1.93
N VAL A 73 11.28 -1.37 1.69
CA VAL A 73 12.22 -2.43 1.24
C VAL A 73 12.50 -3.43 2.37
N THR A 74 12.41 -2.97 3.60
CA THR A 74 12.53 -3.82 4.79
C THR A 74 11.21 -4.55 5.07
N ASP A 75 11.16 -5.35 6.10
CA ASP A 75 9.94 -6.01 6.59
C ASP A 75 9.05 -5.11 7.48
N ARG A 76 9.42 -3.84 7.62
CA ARG A 76 8.70 -2.88 8.48
C ARG A 76 7.63 -2.13 7.68
N ALA A 77 6.45 -1.99 8.29
CA ALA A 77 5.38 -1.16 7.75
C ALA A 77 5.73 0.34 7.82
N LEU A 78 5.12 1.11 6.93
CA LEU A 78 5.22 2.56 6.89
C LEU A 78 3.95 3.19 7.46
N LEU A 79 4.10 4.04 8.46
CA LEU A 79 3.02 4.89 8.99
C LEU A 79 3.24 6.34 8.54
N LEU A 80 2.31 6.87 7.74
CA LEU A 80 2.24 8.27 7.37
C LEU A 80 1.34 8.99 8.38
N TYR A 81 1.95 9.77 9.24
CA TYR A 81 1.29 10.47 10.34
C TYR A 81 1.39 12.00 10.17
N GLY A 82 0.32 12.72 10.45
CA GLY A 82 0.33 14.18 10.36
C GLY A 82 -1.07 14.80 10.34
N LEU A 83 -1.10 16.11 10.14
CA LEU A 83 -2.35 16.89 10.07
C LEU A 83 -3.27 16.41 8.93
N PRO A 84 -4.58 16.57 9.07
CA PRO A 84 -5.52 16.38 7.96
C PRO A 84 -5.14 17.27 6.76
N GLY A 85 -5.36 16.74 5.55
CA GLY A 85 -5.08 17.48 4.31
C GLY A 85 -3.61 17.53 3.88
N THR A 86 -2.70 16.81 4.52
CA THR A 86 -1.26 16.76 4.17
C THR A 86 -0.92 15.71 3.10
N ALA A 87 -1.87 15.35 2.25
CA ALA A 87 -1.69 14.43 1.12
C ALA A 87 -1.23 13.01 1.47
N LYS A 88 -1.41 12.52 2.70
CA LYS A 88 -0.99 11.17 3.12
C LYS A 88 -1.60 10.07 2.26
N SER A 89 -2.91 10.11 2.04
CA SER A 89 -3.62 9.12 1.20
C SER A 89 -3.18 9.17 -0.26
N TRP A 90 -2.91 10.35 -0.78
CA TRP A 90 -2.34 10.54 -2.10
C TRP A 90 -0.96 9.89 -2.23
N VAL A 91 -0.08 10.13 -1.27
CA VAL A 91 1.26 9.53 -1.24
C VAL A 91 1.17 8.01 -1.11
N SER A 92 0.31 7.49 -0.24
CA SER A 92 0.13 6.03 -0.07
C SER A 92 -0.37 5.37 -1.35
N GLU A 93 -1.32 5.99 -2.07
CA GLU A 93 -1.82 5.51 -3.36
C GLU A 93 -0.70 5.44 -4.40
N HIS A 94 0.08 6.51 -4.54
CA HIS A 94 1.16 6.57 -5.53
C HIS A 94 2.32 5.62 -5.19
N MET A 95 2.66 5.45 -3.91
CA MET A 95 3.65 4.45 -3.49
C MET A 95 3.20 3.03 -3.86
N ALA A 96 1.96 2.67 -3.54
CA ALA A 96 1.41 1.35 -3.87
C ALA A 96 1.36 1.12 -5.39
N ALA A 97 0.98 2.12 -6.18
CA ALA A 97 0.97 2.06 -7.64
C ALA A 97 2.37 1.82 -8.22
N ALA A 98 3.38 2.54 -7.74
CA ALA A 98 4.75 2.41 -8.23
C ALA A 98 5.41 1.10 -7.78
N ILE A 99 5.20 0.68 -6.53
CA ILE A 99 5.80 -0.52 -5.96
C ILE A 99 5.13 -1.79 -6.48
N SER A 100 3.80 -1.85 -6.43
CA SER A 100 3.02 -3.08 -6.68
C SER A 100 2.23 -3.05 -7.99
N GLY A 101 2.16 -1.93 -8.69
CA GLY A 101 1.28 -1.76 -9.86
C GLY A 101 -0.21 -1.80 -9.52
N ASP A 102 -0.57 -1.72 -8.26
CA ASP A 102 -1.95 -1.85 -7.76
C ASP A 102 -2.12 -1.01 -6.49
N SER A 103 -2.90 0.06 -6.58
CA SER A 103 -3.24 0.92 -5.45
C SER A 103 -4.61 0.61 -4.84
N THR A 104 -5.29 -0.43 -5.32
CA THR A 104 -6.68 -0.74 -4.97
C THR A 104 -6.83 -1.63 -3.75
N LEU A 105 -5.75 -2.20 -3.22
CA LEU A 105 -5.76 -3.04 -2.03
C LEU A 105 -5.81 -2.17 -0.77
N ILE A 106 -6.97 -1.55 -0.55
CA ILE A 106 -7.18 -0.52 0.45
C ILE A 106 -8.28 -0.93 1.45
N VAL A 107 -8.01 -0.60 2.69
CA VAL A 107 -8.96 -0.65 3.81
C VAL A 107 -9.15 0.76 4.34
N GLN A 108 -10.40 1.20 4.40
CA GLN A 108 -10.76 2.48 5.01
C GLN A 108 -11.12 2.26 6.47
N GLY A 109 -10.34 2.81 7.39
CA GLY A 109 -10.65 2.79 8.82
C GLY A 109 -11.90 3.62 9.13
N THR A 110 -12.85 3.02 9.84
CA THR A 110 -14.06 3.69 10.35
C THR A 110 -14.29 3.30 11.80
N ALA A 111 -15.09 4.09 12.51
CA ALA A 111 -15.48 3.79 13.89
C ALA A 111 -16.32 2.50 14.02
N GLY A 112 -16.90 2.03 12.91
CA GLY A 112 -17.64 0.76 12.84
C GLY A 112 -16.79 -0.44 12.38
N THR A 113 -15.49 -0.25 12.17
CA THR A 113 -14.54 -1.32 11.87
C THR A 113 -14.21 -2.02 13.18
N GLY A 114 -15.07 -2.92 13.62
CA GLY A 114 -14.97 -3.66 14.87
C GLY A 114 -14.45 -5.09 14.69
N GLU A 115 -14.69 -5.96 15.70
CA GLU A 115 -14.25 -7.37 15.71
C GLU A 115 -14.58 -8.15 14.44
N ASP A 116 -15.71 -7.85 13.82
CA ASP A 116 -16.13 -8.47 12.55
C ASP A 116 -15.17 -8.18 11.39
N TYR A 117 -14.34 -7.13 11.52
CA TYR A 117 -13.39 -6.80 10.47
C TYR A 117 -12.15 -7.72 10.47
N ALA A 118 -11.71 -8.18 11.63
CA ALA A 118 -10.71 -9.24 11.70
C ALA A 118 -11.24 -10.54 11.07
N ARG A 119 -12.56 -10.78 11.20
CA ARG A 119 -13.28 -11.87 10.53
C ARG A 119 -13.50 -11.58 9.05
N LEU A 120 -13.83 -10.35 8.67
CA LEU A 120 -13.94 -9.93 7.26
C LEU A 120 -12.61 -10.04 6.51
N LEU A 121 -11.50 -10.08 7.23
CA LEU A 121 -10.22 -10.51 6.64
C LEU A 121 -10.26 -11.98 6.19
N ALA A 122 -11.24 -12.76 6.64
CA ALA A 122 -11.32 -14.20 6.44
C ALA A 122 -12.69 -14.78 6.06
N GLU A 123 -13.80 -14.03 6.16
CA GLU A 123 -15.15 -14.55 5.92
C GLU A 123 -15.75 -14.09 4.59
N GLY A 124 -16.19 -15.07 3.80
CA GLY A 124 -17.05 -14.85 2.63
C GLY A 124 -18.54 -15.03 2.96
N PRO A 125 -19.44 -14.62 2.05
CA PRO A 125 -20.87 -14.88 2.22
C PRO A 125 -21.15 -16.39 2.28
N SER A 126 -21.99 -16.77 3.13
CA SER A 126 -22.67 -18.00 3.58
C SER A 126 -22.57 -19.32 2.80
N GLU A 127 -21.55 -19.59 2.00
CA GLU A 127 -21.36 -20.91 1.33
C GLU A 127 -19.91 -21.40 1.28
N GLY A 128 -19.09 -21.09 2.28
CA GLY A 128 -17.74 -21.67 2.39
C GLY A 128 -16.70 -21.13 1.40
N ALA A 129 -17.02 -20.08 0.65
CA ALA A 129 -16.08 -19.40 -0.21
C ALA A 129 -15.39 -18.26 0.55
N LEU A 130 -14.08 -18.35 0.70
CA LEU A 130 -13.25 -17.26 1.21
C LEU A 130 -13.31 -16.08 0.24
N VAL A 131 -13.91 -14.97 0.67
CA VAL A 131 -13.73 -13.69 -0.02
C VAL A 131 -12.39 -13.12 0.42
N GLN A 132 -11.46 -13.00 -0.51
CA GLN A 132 -10.16 -12.40 -0.26
C GLN A 132 -10.34 -10.91 0.08
N THR A 133 -9.93 -10.55 1.28
CA THR A 133 -9.87 -9.14 1.68
C THR A 133 -8.66 -8.46 1.05
N PRO A 134 -8.62 -7.12 0.99
CA PRO A 134 -7.47 -6.39 0.46
C PRO A 134 -6.15 -6.77 1.12
N VAL A 135 -6.12 -6.93 2.44
CA VAL A 135 -4.89 -7.31 3.17
C VAL A 135 -4.48 -8.74 2.86
N MET A 136 -5.41 -9.69 2.88
CA MET A 136 -5.13 -11.09 2.52
C MET A 136 -4.59 -11.19 1.09
N LYS A 137 -5.20 -10.50 0.15
CA LYS A 137 -4.75 -10.46 -1.23
C LYS A 137 -3.35 -9.87 -1.36
N ALA A 138 -3.06 -8.77 -0.64
CA ALA A 138 -1.73 -8.19 -0.59
C ALA A 138 -0.68 -9.19 -0.06
N MET A 139 -1.00 -9.93 1.01
CA MET A 139 -0.12 -10.97 1.56
C MET A 139 0.17 -12.07 0.55
N GLN A 140 -0.85 -12.60 -0.11
CA GLN A 140 -0.74 -13.71 -1.06
C GLN A 140 -0.05 -13.33 -2.36
N GLU A 141 -0.22 -12.09 -2.83
CA GLU A 141 0.35 -11.59 -4.08
C GLU A 141 1.68 -10.84 -3.91
N GLY A 142 2.14 -10.63 -2.67
CA GLY A 142 3.37 -9.87 -2.40
C GLY A 142 3.26 -8.40 -2.79
N LYS A 143 2.12 -7.78 -2.47
CA LYS A 143 1.79 -6.39 -2.80
C LYS A 143 1.69 -5.52 -1.56
N ILE A 144 1.63 -4.21 -1.79
CA ILE A 144 1.35 -3.23 -0.74
C ILE A 144 -0.15 -3.22 -0.42
N GLY A 145 -0.48 -3.45 0.85
CA GLY A 145 -1.80 -3.18 1.40
C GLY A 145 -1.83 -1.77 1.99
N ARG A 146 -2.92 -1.03 1.76
CA ARG A 146 -3.12 0.33 2.26
C ARG A 146 -4.17 0.32 3.36
N ILE A 147 -3.87 0.95 4.50
CA ILE A 147 -4.82 1.14 5.60
C ILE A 147 -4.96 2.63 5.85
N GLU A 148 -6.09 3.19 5.45
CA GLU A 148 -6.37 4.61 5.65
C GLU A 148 -7.04 4.85 6.99
N GLU A 149 -6.63 5.91 7.67
CA GLU A 149 -7.15 6.32 8.98
C GLU A 149 -7.07 5.25 10.07
N LEU A 150 -5.90 4.63 10.22
CA LEU A 150 -5.63 3.55 11.18
C LEU A 150 -6.15 3.83 12.59
N THR A 151 -6.08 5.08 13.05
CA THR A 151 -6.51 5.48 14.40
C THR A 151 -8.02 5.43 14.62
N ARG A 152 -8.82 5.23 13.56
CA ARG A 152 -10.28 5.01 13.67
C ARG A 152 -10.66 3.55 13.83
N ILE A 153 -9.73 2.64 13.60
CA ILE A 153 -9.93 1.19 13.73
C ILE A 153 -9.85 0.81 15.21
N GLY A 154 -10.70 -0.09 15.68
CA GLY A 154 -10.68 -0.59 17.05
C GLY A 154 -9.33 -1.24 17.42
N SER A 155 -8.98 -1.20 18.70
CA SER A 155 -7.69 -1.70 19.20
C SER A 155 -7.47 -3.20 18.93
N ASP A 156 -8.51 -4.00 19.02
CA ASP A 156 -8.52 -5.44 18.73
C ASP A 156 -8.12 -5.75 17.28
N VAL A 157 -8.62 -4.97 16.33
CA VAL A 157 -8.23 -5.09 14.91
C VAL A 157 -6.80 -4.59 14.69
N GLN A 158 -6.40 -3.52 15.40
CA GLN A 158 -5.01 -3.06 15.35
C GLN A 158 -4.04 -4.14 15.88
N ASP A 159 -4.41 -4.87 16.93
CA ASP A 159 -3.60 -5.98 17.45
C ASP A 159 -3.46 -7.11 16.43
N THR A 160 -4.53 -7.43 15.69
CA THR A 160 -4.46 -8.39 14.59
C THR A 160 -3.52 -7.92 13.48
N LEU A 161 -3.56 -6.64 13.12
CA LEU A 161 -2.64 -6.06 12.14
C LEU A 161 -1.19 -6.13 12.62
N ILE A 162 -0.94 -5.87 13.91
CA ILE A 162 0.40 -6.00 14.51
C ILE A 162 0.89 -7.44 14.39
N THR A 163 0.04 -8.43 14.66
CA THR A 163 0.37 -9.85 14.50
C THR A 163 0.73 -10.18 13.04
N ILE A 164 -0.07 -9.72 12.06
CA ILE A 164 0.23 -9.91 10.63
C ILE A 164 1.59 -9.30 10.27
N LEU A 165 1.90 -8.11 10.80
CA LEU A 165 3.16 -7.43 10.52
C LEU A 165 4.36 -8.11 11.18
N SER A 166 4.18 -8.69 12.38
CA SER A 166 5.24 -9.38 13.12
C SER A 166 5.50 -10.78 12.57
N GLU A 167 4.44 -11.59 12.46
CA GLU A 167 4.54 -13.00 12.12
C GLU A 167 4.44 -13.26 10.61
N LYS A 168 3.97 -12.27 9.84
CA LYS A 168 3.73 -12.39 8.39
C LYS A 168 2.72 -13.47 8.02
N THR A 169 1.84 -13.80 8.95
CA THR A 169 0.81 -14.82 8.81
C THR A 169 -0.54 -14.30 9.29
N LEU A 170 -1.61 -14.85 8.73
CA LEU A 170 -2.97 -14.63 9.15
C LEU A 170 -3.65 -15.99 9.37
N PRO A 171 -3.85 -16.42 10.61
CA PRO A 171 -4.57 -17.64 10.89
C PRO A 171 -6.08 -17.47 10.61
N ILE A 172 -6.68 -18.50 10.02
CA ILE A 172 -8.12 -18.59 9.74
C ILE A 172 -8.65 -19.85 10.45
N PRO A 173 -8.97 -19.75 11.75
CA PRO A 173 -9.35 -20.90 12.55
C PRO A 173 -10.56 -21.66 12.00
N GLU A 174 -11.54 -20.96 11.44
CA GLU A 174 -12.78 -21.51 10.88
C GLU A 174 -12.52 -22.47 9.73
N LEU A 175 -11.40 -22.29 9.03
CA LEU A 175 -11.01 -23.16 7.90
C LEU A 175 -9.82 -24.05 8.23
N ASN A 176 -9.31 -23.99 9.46
CA ASN A 176 -8.07 -24.66 9.86
C ASN A 176 -6.92 -24.40 8.86
N LYS A 177 -6.78 -23.14 8.44
CA LYS A 177 -5.80 -22.66 7.45
C LYS A 177 -5.03 -21.47 7.98
N GLU A 178 -3.90 -21.21 7.36
CA GLU A 178 -3.07 -20.03 7.57
C GLU A 178 -2.71 -19.42 6.22
N VAL A 179 -2.83 -18.11 6.11
CA VAL A 179 -2.31 -17.35 4.98
C VAL A 179 -0.95 -16.81 5.35
N GLN A 180 0.06 -17.14 4.54
CA GLN A 180 1.42 -16.63 4.70
C GLN A 180 1.69 -15.53 3.68
N ALA A 181 2.33 -14.44 4.15
CA ALA A 181 2.76 -13.37 3.26
C ALA A 181 4.01 -13.80 2.47
N ILE A 182 3.99 -13.49 1.17
CA ILE A 182 5.17 -13.65 0.32
C ILE A 182 5.96 -12.33 0.24
N ARG A 183 7.19 -12.39 -0.22
CA ARG A 183 8.05 -11.22 -0.40
C ARG A 183 7.40 -10.19 -1.30
N GLY A 184 7.61 -8.91 -0.98
CA GLY A 184 6.94 -7.77 -1.60
C GLY A 184 5.74 -7.26 -0.81
N PHE A 185 5.11 -8.13 0.01
CA PHE A 185 4.06 -7.67 0.94
C PHE A 185 4.60 -6.67 1.95
N ASN A 186 3.88 -5.58 2.11
CA ASN A 186 4.03 -4.66 3.22
C ASN A 186 2.75 -3.84 3.39
N ILE A 187 2.68 -3.04 4.44
CA ILE A 187 1.55 -2.16 4.75
C ILE A 187 2.01 -0.70 4.74
N ILE A 188 1.23 0.15 4.09
CA ILE A 188 1.27 1.59 4.28
C ILE A 188 0.00 2.00 5.01
N ALA A 189 0.15 2.52 6.20
CA ALA A 189 -0.96 3.05 6.99
C ALA A 189 -0.92 4.58 7.03
N THR A 190 -2.08 5.21 7.07
CA THR A 190 -2.21 6.65 7.33
C THR A 190 -2.92 6.89 8.65
N ALA A 191 -2.55 7.96 9.34
CA ALA A 191 -3.21 8.39 10.56
C ALA A 191 -3.19 9.92 10.65
N ASN A 192 -4.27 10.48 11.16
CA ASN A 192 -4.35 11.91 11.44
C ASN A 192 -3.88 12.21 12.86
N ASN A 193 -3.15 13.30 13.03
CA ASN A 193 -2.90 13.87 14.34
C ASN A 193 -4.26 14.34 14.88
N ARG A 194 -4.72 13.74 15.97
CA ARG A 194 -5.86 14.28 16.71
C ARG A 194 -5.30 15.43 17.53
N ASP A 195 -5.67 16.66 17.20
CA ASP A 195 -5.50 17.76 18.11
C ASP A 195 -6.20 17.39 19.42
N LYS A 196 -5.43 17.43 20.52
CA LYS A 196 -5.96 17.22 21.87
C LYS A 196 -6.86 18.35 22.28
#